data_3233f1cafa2257fdb1d16079ee334cd5
#
_entry.id   3233f1cafa2257fdb1d16079ee334cd5
#
_cell.length_a   1.000
_cell.length_b   1.000
_cell.length_c   1.000
_cell.angle_alpha   90.00
_cell.angle_beta   90.00
_cell.angle_gamma   90.00
#
_symmetry.space_group_name_H-M   'P 1'
#
loop_
_entity.id
_entity.type
_entity.pdbx_description
1 polymer ?
#
loop_
_entity_poly.entity_id
_entity_poly.type
_entity_poly.pdbx_seq_one_letter_code
_entity_poly.pdbx_strand_id
1 'polypeptide(L)'
;NIQYQEIYKSFFKASVPEIDTPTDIALATVLYDAAEKYDIRHIWEGHSFRTEGISPPGWFYMDAMYIKRIHEKFGDGNLGNLPILWLEKWIDWISKSKIKKFRPLYFLDYDKEFNKKRQ
;
A
#
# COMPACT_ATOMS: atom_id res chain seq x y z
N ASN A 1 -13.99 -6.30 8.95
CA ASN A 1 -14.60 -6.72 7.68
C ASN A 1 -14.23 -8.18 7.41
N ILE A 2 -15.25 -9.05 7.30
CA ILE A 2 -15.07 -10.50 7.11
C ILE A 2 -14.27 -10.81 5.84
N GLN A 3 -14.56 -10.14 4.75
CA GLN A 3 -13.85 -10.31 3.46
C GLN A 3 -12.35 -10.04 3.59
N TYR A 4 -11.98 -9.00 4.32
CA TYR A 4 -10.58 -8.68 4.58
C TYR A 4 -9.87 -9.81 5.36
N GLN A 5 -10.55 -10.37 6.37
CA GLN A 5 -10.01 -11.48 7.15
C GLN A 5 -9.77 -12.73 6.28
N GLU A 6 -10.65 -13.03 5.34
CA GLU A 6 -10.49 -14.19 4.44
C GLU A 6 -9.31 -13.98 3.47
N ILE A 7 -9.12 -12.78 2.94
CA ILE A 7 -7.94 -12.45 2.13
C ILE A 7 -6.67 -12.60 2.96
N TYR A 8 -6.67 -12.08 4.19
CA TYR A 8 -5.53 -12.19 5.10
C TYR A 8 -5.18 -13.64 5.42
N LYS A 9 -6.19 -14.49 5.68
CA LYS A 9 -6.01 -15.93 5.88
C LYS A 9 -5.37 -16.61 4.66
N SER A 10 -5.73 -16.20 3.44
CA SER A 10 -5.11 -16.76 2.23
C SER A 10 -3.63 -16.42 2.13
N PHE A 11 -3.22 -15.22 2.55
CA PHE A 11 -1.82 -14.83 2.63
C PHE A 11 -1.04 -15.64 3.66
N PHE A 12 -1.62 -15.91 4.83
CA PHE A 12 -1.04 -16.81 5.81
C PHE A 12 -0.86 -18.23 5.26
N LYS A 13 -1.89 -18.78 4.61
CA LYS A 13 -1.81 -20.12 4.00
C LYS A 13 -0.77 -20.19 2.89
N ALA A 14 -0.59 -19.11 2.15
CA ALA A 14 0.41 -19.01 1.09
C ALA A 14 1.84 -18.89 1.62
N SER A 15 2.01 -18.58 2.91
CA SER A 15 3.33 -18.34 3.56
C SER A 15 4.19 -17.33 2.80
N VAL A 16 3.59 -16.25 2.35
CA VAL A 16 4.28 -15.18 1.63
C VAL A 16 5.04 -14.26 2.60
N PRO A 17 6.14 -13.62 2.17
CA PRO A 17 6.95 -12.75 3.03
C PRO A 17 6.20 -11.51 3.53
N GLU A 18 5.32 -10.95 2.68
CA GLU A 18 4.64 -9.67 2.92
C GLU A 18 3.14 -9.90 3.14
N ILE A 19 2.80 -10.28 4.37
CA ILE A 19 1.40 -10.56 4.74
C ILE A 19 0.53 -9.30 4.81
N ASP A 20 1.13 -8.13 4.97
CA ASP A 20 0.44 -6.83 5.07
C ASP A 20 0.06 -6.21 3.72
N THR A 21 0.50 -6.80 2.62
CA THR A 21 0.22 -6.31 1.25
C THR A 21 -1.25 -5.94 1.00
N PRO A 22 -2.26 -6.75 1.40
CA PRO A 22 -3.66 -6.37 1.21
C PRO A 22 -4.06 -5.08 1.96
N THR A 23 -3.49 -4.87 3.15
CA THR A 23 -3.72 -3.66 3.95
C THR A 23 -3.12 -2.44 3.29
N ASP A 24 -1.87 -2.53 2.88
CA ASP A 24 -1.11 -1.44 2.30
C ASP A 24 -1.73 -0.97 0.99
N ILE A 25 -2.16 -1.92 0.14
CA ILE A 25 -2.86 -1.60 -1.10
C ILE A 25 -4.23 -0.97 -0.82
N ALA A 26 -4.98 -1.48 0.14
CA ALA A 26 -6.28 -0.91 0.50
C ALA A 26 -6.14 0.52 1.03
N LEU A 27 -5.17 0.76 1.91
CA LEU A 27 -4.87 2.10 2.44
C LEU A 27 -4.45 3.06 1.33
N ALA A 28 -3.54 2.63 0.44
CA ALA A 28 -3.13 3.43 -0.70
C ALA A 28 -4.32 3.76 -1.60
N THR A 29 -5.17 2.79 -1.91
CA THR A 29 -6.35 2.99 -2.75
C THR A 29 -7.30 4.03 -2.15
N VAL A 30 -7.65 3.90 -0.88
CA VAL A 30 -8.53 4.84 -0.18
C VAL A 30 -7.93 6.24 -0.12
N LEU A 31 -6.61 6.34 0.12
CA LEU A 31 -5.91 7.62 0.17
C LEU A 31 -5.94 8.34 -1.19
N TYR A 32 -5.66 7.63 -2.28
CA TYR A 32 -5.70 8.21 -3.62
C TYR A 32 -7.13 8.53 -4.08
N ASP A 33 -8.12 7.69 -3.77
CA ASP A 33 -9.53 7.97 -4.03
C ASP A 33 -9.99 9.26 -3.31
N ALA A 34 -9.57 9.43 -2.06
CA ALA A 34 -9.86 10.64 -1.32
C ALA A 34 -9.16 11.87 -1.94
N ALA A 35 -7.89 11.72 -2.32
CA ALA A 35 -7.13 12.79 -2.97
C ALA A 35 -7.81 13.22 -4.28
N GLU A 36 -8.22 12.28 -5.11
CA GLU A 36 -8.96 12.57 -6.36
C GLU A 36 -10.31 13.25 -6.08
N LYS A 37 -11.10 12.69 -5.15
CA LYS A 37 -12.40 13.22 -4.78
C LYS A 37 -12.36 14.68 -4.30
N TYR A 38 -11.31 15.06 -3.59
CA TYR A 38 -11.15 16.39 -3.01
C TYR A 38 -10.18 17.30 -3.78
N ASP A 39 -9.78 16.92 -5.01
CA ASP A 39 -8.78 17.63 -5.84
C ASP A 39 -7.46 17.92 -5.10
N ILE A 40 -7.02 16.99 -4.28
CA ILE A 40 -5.74 17.07 -3.56
C ILE A 40 -4.65 16.50 -4.45
N ARG A 41 -3.70 17.34 -4.85
CA ARG A 41 -2.63 16.95 -5.77
C ARG A 41 -1.32 16.51 -5.10
N HIS A 42 -1.19 16.71 -3.81
CA HIS A 42 0.03 16.37 -3.08
C HIS A 42 -0.30 15.53 -1.84
N ILE A 43 0.24 14.33 -1.80
CA ILE A 43 0.16 13.42 -0.65
C ILE A 43 1.50 13.44 0.05
N TRP A 44 1.50 13.74 1.34
CA TRP A 44 2.68 13.70 2.19
C TRP A 44 2.75 12.35 2.90
N GLU A 45 3.87 11.67 2.78
CA GLU A 45 4.08 10.33 3.30
C GLU A 45 5.26 10.34 4.29
N GLY A 46 5.04 9.83 5.50
CA GLY A 46 6.04 9.80 6.58
C GLY A 46 7.06 8.66 6.45
N HIS A 47 7.07 7.95 5.32
CA HIS A 47 8.01 6.86 5.08
C HIS A 47 9.47 7.35 5.06
N SER A 48 10.36 6.59 5.70
CA SER A 48 11.80 6.83 5.70
C SER A 48 12.57 5.55 5.42
N PHE A 49 13.38 5.53 4.40
CA PHE A 49 14.23 4.36 4.09
C PHE A 49 15.23 4.05 5.20
N ARG A 50 15.59 5.03 6.04
CA ARG A 50 16.51 4.85 7.18
C ARG A 50 15.90 4.06 8.32
N THR A 51 14.58 4.14 8.50
CA THR A 51 13.89 3.49 9.62
C THR A 51 13.06 2.28 9.20
N GLU A 52 12.66 2.21 7.94
CA GLU A 52 11.79 1.15 7.41
C GLU A 52 12.49 0.28 6.37
N GLY A 53 13.70 0.67 5.97
CA GLY A 53 14.48 -0.04 4.98
C GLY A 53 13.98 0.19 3.54
N ILE A 54 14.50 -0.64 2.64
CA ILE A 54 14.15 -0.64 1.22
C ILE A 54 13.85 -2.09 0.84
N SER A 55 12.66 -2.32 0.30
CA SER A 55 12.34 -3.65 -0.24
C SER A 55 13.21 -3.97 -1.45
N PRO A 56 13.75 -5.19 -1.55
CA PRO A 56 14.46 -5.61 -2.75
C PRO A 56 13.63 -5.41 -4.02
N PRO A 57 14.23 -5.02 -5.15
CA PRO A 57 13.48 -4.75 -6.40
C PRO A 57 12.62 -5.91 -6.89
N GLY A 58 12.97 -7.16 -6.56
CA GLY A 58 12.16 -8.33 -6.89
C GLY A 58 10.96 -8.58 -5.97
N TRP A 59 10.77 -7.76 -4.95
CA TRP A 59 9.71 -7.89 -3.95
C TRP A 59 8.60 -6.85 -4.17
N PHE A 60 8.21 -6.66 -5.43
CA PHE A 60 7.09 -5.78 -5.76
C PHE A 60 5.76 -6.54 -5.59
N TYR A 61 5.25 -6.55 -4.36
CA TYR A 61 3.98 -7.20 -4.01
C TYR A 61 2.77 -6.27 -4.02
N MET A 62 2.99 -4.98 -4.25
CA MET A 62 1.95 -3.95 -4.28
C MET A 62 1.18 -3.99 -5.62
N ASP A 63 0.57 -5.14 -5.89
CA ASP A 63 -0.12 -5.42 -7.14
C ASP A 63 -1.46 -6.12 -6.86
N ALA A 64 -2.53 -5.56 -7.40
CA ALA A 64 -3.87 -6.13 -7.33
C ALA A 64 -3.93 -7.56 -7.88
N MET A 65 -3.20 -7.84 -8.96
CA MET A 65 -3.14 -9.17 -9.55
C MET A 65 -2.46 -10.18 -8.63
N TYR A 66 -1.44 -9.77 -7.89
CA TYR A 66 -0.79 -10.61 -6.90
C TYR A 66 -1.76 -11.01 -5.79
N ILE A 67 -2.47 -10.03 -5.21
CA ILE A 67 -3.49 -10.30 -4.19
C ILE A 67 -4.56 -11.26 -4.72
N LYS A 68 -5.06 -10.99 -5.92
CA LYS A 68 -6.06 -11.82 -6.58
C LYS A 68 -5.58 -13.27 -6.73
N ARG A 69 -4.39 -13.49 -7.27
CA ARG A 69 -3.82 -14.83 -7.48
C ARG A 69 -3.59 -15.61 -6.18
N ILE A 70 -3.10 -14.92 -5.14
CA ILE A 70 -2.94 -15.55 -3.81
C ILE A 70 -4.31 -15.98 -3.27
N HIS A 71 -5.30 -15.09 -3.35
CA HIS A 71 -6.63 -15.39 -2.82
C HIS A 71 -7.37 -16.45 -3.63
N GLU A 72 -7.25 -16.47 -4.96
CA GLU A 72 -7.80 -17.52 -5.82
C GLU A 72 -7.19 -18.89 -5.53
N LYS A 73 -5.91 -18.95 -5.18
CA LYS A 73 -5.21 -20.22 -4.94
C LYS A 73 -5.37 -20.75 -3.52
N PHE A 74 -5.45 -19.89 -2.53
CA PHE A 74 -5.39 -20.25 -1.11
C PHE A 74 -6.63 -19.83 -0.29
N GLY A 75 -7.53 -19.06 -0.87
CA GLY A 75 -8.79 -18.60 -0.29
C GLY A 75 -10.01 -19.15 -1.02
N ASP A 76 -11.10 -18.41 -0.95
CA ASP A 76 -12.38 -18.73 -1.64
C ASP A 76 -12.49 -18.13 -3.05
N GLY A 77 -11.47 -17.42 -3.52
CA GLY A 77 -11.40 -16.81 -4.85
C GLY A 77 -12.21 -15.53 -5.01
N ASN A 78 -12.98 -15.10 -4.03
CA ASN A 78 -13.80 -13.89 -4.10
C ASN A 78 -13.16 -12.75 -3.31
N LEU A 79 -12.67 -11.73 -4.01
CA LEU A 79 -12.09 -10.54 -3.39
C LEU A 79 -13.12 -9.60 -2.75
N GLY A 80 -14.41 -9.79 -3.03
CA GLY A 80 -15.49 -8.97 -2.50
C GLY A 80 -15.34 -7.49 -2.88
N ASN A 81 -15.59 -6.61 -1.90
CA ASN A 81 -15.53 -5.15 -2.06
C ASN A 81 -14.22 -4.55 -1.51
N LEU A 82 -13.15 -5.34 -1.41
CA LEU A 82 -11.87 -4.79 -0.97
C LEU A 82 -11.41 -3.70 -1.95
N PRO A 83 -11.07 -2.50 -1.47
CA PRO A 83 -10.47 -1.49 -2.32
C PRO A 83 -9.10 -1.96 -2.77
N ILE A 84 -9.00 -2.33 -4.04
CA ILE A 84 -7.77 -2.83 -4.65
C ILE A 84 -7.33 -1.88 -5.74
N LEU A 85 -6.08 -1.50 -5.69
CA LEU A 85 -5.47 -0.63 -6.69
C LEU A 85 -5.10 -1.43 -7.94
N TRP A 86 -5.91 -1.28 -8.99
CA TRP A 86 -5.60 -1.77 -10.32
C TRP A 86 -4.66 -0.83 -11.06
N LEU A 87 -3.81 -1.38 -11.91
CA LEU A 87 -2.80 -0.64 -12.66
C LEU A 87 -3.39 0.52 -13.48
N GLU A 88 -4.54 0.30 -14.12
CA GLU A 88 -5.21 1.32 -14.93
C GLU A 88 -5.59 2.54 -14.06
N LYS A 89 -6.14 2.30 -12.88
CA LYS A 89 -6.53 3.35 -11.95
C LYS A 89 -5.31 4.12 -11.42
N TRP A 90 -4.23 3.43 -11.16
CA TRP A 90 -2.98 4.06 -10.74
C TRP A 90 -2.40 4.97 -11.84
N ILE A 91 -2.43 4.51 -13.10
CA ILE A 91 -2.02 5.32 -14.26
C ILE A 91 -2.90 6.56 -14.38
N ASP A 92 -4.22 6.42 -14.20
CA ASP A 92 -5.16 7.55 -14.26
C ASP A 92 -4.85 8.60 -13.17
N TRP A 93 -4.56 8.20 -11.96
CA TRP A 93 -4.21 9.13 -10.89
C TRP A 93 -2.93 9.92 -11.17
N ILE A 94 -1.91 9.28 -11.75
CA ILE A 94 -0.65 9.95 -12.08
C ILE A 94 -0.81 10.84 -13.30
N SER A 95 -1.50 10.37 -14.34
CA SER A 95 -1.57 11.07 -15.63
C SER A 95 -2.66 12.14 -15.69
N LYS A 96 -3.87 11.82 -15.24
CA LYS A 96 -5.04 12.69 -15.29
C LYS A 96 -5.15 13.57 -14.06
N SER A 97 -5.19 12.97 -12.87
CA SER A 97 -5.37 13.69 -11.60
C SER A 97 -4.08 14.35 -11.11
N LYS A 98 -2.93 14.01 -11.71
CA LYS A 98 -1.59 14.57 -11.41
C LYS A 98 -1.23 14.51 -9.93
N ILE A 99 -1.72 13.49 -9.22
CA ILE A 99 -1.44 13.28 -7.80
C ILE A 99 0.03 12.88 -7.63
N LYS A 100 0.76 13.60 -6.79
CA LYS A 100 2.17 13.37 -6.49
C LYS A 100 2.34 13.01 -5.02
N LYS A 101 3.18 12.02 -4.75
CA LYS A 101 3.66 11.72 -3.40
C LYS A 101 4.94 12.47 -3.08
N PHE A 102 5.02 13.02 -1.89
CA PHE A 102 6.20 13.66 -1.35
C PHE A 102 6.60 13.01 -0.03
N ARG A 103 7.88 12.62 0.08
CA ARG A 103 8.46 11.95 1.25
C ARG A 103 9.52 12.84 1.88
N PRO A 104 9.14 13.76 2.77
CA PRO A 104 10.08 14.74 3.34
C PRO A 104 11.21 14.09 4.11
N LEU A 105 10.95 12.95 4.78
CA LEU A 105 11.96 12.24 5.57
C LEU A 105 13.08 11.60 4.74
N TYR A 106 12.98 11.60 3.41
CA TYR A 106 14.09 11.21 2.53
C TYR A 106 15.17 12.29 2.45
N PHE A 107 14.79 13.53 2.69
CA PHE A 107 15.67 14.71 2.56
C PHE A 107 16.11 15.26 3.92
N LEU A 108 15.47 14.83 5.00
CA LEU A 108 15.79 15.24 6.35
C LEU A 108 16.63 14.19 7.05
N ASP A 109 17.54 14.64 7.91
CA ASP A 109 18.30 13.74 8.78
C ASP A 109 17.38 13.31 9.96
N TYR A 110 16.58 12.26 9.69
CA TYR A 110 15.59 11.76 10.63
C TYR A 110 16.15 10.61 11.45
N ASP A 111 16.26 10.81 12.76
CA ASP A 111 16.61 9.77 13.75
C ASP A 111 15.41 9.51 14.66
N LYS A 112 14.88 8.27 14.59
CA LYS A 112 13.71 7.85 15.36
C LYS A 112 13.97 7.85 16.86
N GLU A 113 15.15 7.44 17.30
CA GLU A 113 15.51 7.38 18.73
C GLU A 113 15.71 8.77 19.33
N PHE A 114 16.32 9.68 18.57
CA PHE A 114 16.47 11.07 18.97
C PHE A 114 15.12 11.77 19.14
N ASN A 115 14.18 11.51 18.24
CA ASN A 115 12.85 12.12 18.29
C ASN A 115 11.96 11.56 19.40
N LYS A 116 12.07 10.27 19.74
CA LYS A 116 11.36 9.67 20.89
C LYS A 116 11.76 10.29 22.23
N LYS A 117 13.00 10.74 22.37
CA LYS A 117 13.48 11.38 23.61
C LYS A 117 12.98 12.81 23.80
N ARG A 118 12.37 13.40 22.77
CA ARG A 118 11.85 14.78 22.80
C ARG A 118 10.33 14.87 23.03
N GLN A 119 9.63 13.75 22.99
CA GLN A 119 8.21 13.62 23.35
C GLN A 119 8.06 13.25 24.82
#